data_4158d999f8d9888e64278c1d88758711
#
_entry.id   4158d999f8d9888e64278c1d88758711
#
_cell.length_a   1.000
_cell.length_b   1.000
_cell.length_c   1.000
_cell.angle_alpha   90.00
_cell.angle_beta   90.00
_cell.angle_gamma   90.00
#
_symmetry.space_group_name_H-M   'P 1'
#
loop_
_entity.id
_entity.type
_entity.pdbx_description
1 polymer ?
#
loop_
_entity_poly.entity_id
_entity_poly.type
_entity_poly.pdbx_seq_one_letter_code
_entity_poly.pdbx_strand_id
1 'polypeptide(L)'
;FFIEVKSCSNKHLTCPEIPKVNINGPCACDEGWDEHGGKCYYFSTNKSSWTESRDECRAKGGDLVKIDNWCEQIFLRTRLNGKMENFEDMFWIGLTDAVEEGRWLWLDGSPLNTSLSFWADHEPDNWTHENPDGEHCVRLGEEEGEEPLKTCLTDGSTKH
;
A
#
# COMPACT_ATOMS: atom_id res chain seq x y z
N PHE A 1 5.06 -7.04 6.45
CA PHE A 1 3.62 -6.96 6.17
C PHE A 1 3.39 -6.32 4.81
N PHE A 2 2.30 -6.60 4.15
CA PHE A 2 1.96 -5.99 2.87
C PHE A 2 0.44 -5.91 2.66
N ILE A 3 0.02 -5.03 1.77
CA ILE A 3 -1.37 -4.88 1.36
C ILE A 3 -1.50 -5.31 -0.09
N GLU A 4 -2.22 -6.39 -0.33
CA GLU A 4 -2.59 -6.89 -1.65
C GLU A 4 -3.92 -6.30 -2.08
N VAL A 5 -4.06 -5.95 -3.36
CA VAL A 5 -5.30 -5.50 -3.96
C VAL A 5 -5.63 -6.27 -5.23
N LYS A 6 -6.90 -6.58 -5.41
CA LYS A 6 -7.48 -7.12 -6.65
C LYS A 6 -8.67 -6.28 -7.07
N SER A 7 -8.83 -6.05 -8.37
CA SER A 7 -10.03 -5.43 -8.89
C SER A 7 -11.22 -6.37 -8.76
N CYS A 8 -12.32 -5.86 -8.26
CA CYS A 8 -13.61 -6.49 -8.43
C CYS A 8 -14.14 -6.21 -9.84
N SER A 9 -14.72 -7.23 -10.46
CA SER A 9 -15.32 -7.08 -11.78
C SER A 9 -16.66 -6.35 -11.70
N ASN A 10 -16.67 -5.07 -11.32
CA ASN A 10 -17.77 -4.16 -11.67
C ASN A 10 -17.41 -2.71 -11.36
N LYS A 11 -17.84 -1.82 -12.23
CA LYS A 11 -17.38 -0.47 -12.50
C LYS A 11 -17.71 0.56 -11.42
N HIS A 12 -16.77 1.51 -11.29
CA HIS A 12 -16.96 2.93 -10.93
C HIS A 12 -17.68 3.26 -9.63
N LEU A 13 -16.90 3.66 -8.62
CA LEU A 13 -17.44 4.43 -7.50
C LEU A 13 -16.53 5.60 -7.18
N THR A 14 -17.10 6.80 -7.33
CA THR A 14 -16.65 8.00 -6.64
C THR A 14 -16.87 7.82 -5.15
N CYS A 15 -16.01 8.42 -4.33
CA CYS A 15 -16.16 8.45 -2.88
C CYS A 15 -17.57 8.90 -2.51
N PRO A 16 -18.40 8.09 -1.87
CA PRO A 16 -19.72 8.53 -1.48
C PRO A 16 -19.63 9.35 -0.20
N GLU A 17 -19.97 10.62 -0.28
CA GLU A 17 -20.59 11.26 0.87
C GLU A 17 -21.86 10.46 1.15
N ILE A 18 -21.89 9.83 2.31
CA ILE A 18 -22.91 8.90 2.75
C ILE A 18 -24.31 9.20 2.20
N PRO A 19 -24.82 8.42 1.28
CA PRO A 19 -26.11 7.80 1.51
C PRO A 19 -26.17 6.34 1.08
N LYS A 20 -26.96 5.57 1.82
CA LYS A 20 -27.35 4.20 1.55
C LYS A 20 -27.87 4.06 0.13
N VAL A 21 -27.11 3.50 -0.77
CA VAL A 21 -27.63 3.06 -2.06
C VAL A 21 -27.23 1.61 -2.29
N ASN A 22 -28.25 0.80 -2.33
CA ASN A 22 -28.24 -0.58 -2.75
C ASN A 22 -27.88 -0.61 -4.24
N ILE A 23 -26.70 -1.04 -4.58
CA ILE A 23 -26.29 -1.26 -5.97
C ILE A 23 -26.08 -2.75 -6.20
N ASN A 24 -26.74 -3.21 -7.22
CA ASN A 24 -26.89 -4.57 -7.66
C ASN A 24 -25.57 -5.34 -7.76
N GLY A 25 -25.48 -6.37 -6.94
CA GLY A 25 -24.45 -7.38 -6.95
C GLY A 25 -23.24 -6.99 -6.11
N PRO A 26 -23.07 -7.61 -4.92
CA PRO A 26 -21.87 -7.37 -4.14
C PRO A 26 -20.65 -7.85 -4.92
N CYS A 27 -19.62 -7.03 -4.94
CA CYS A 27 -18.29 -7.49 -5.22
C CYS A 27 -17.98 -8.59 -4.18
N ALA A 28 -17.96 -9.83 -4.62
CA ALA A 28 -17.62 -10.93 -3.73
C ALA A 28 -16.12 -11.02 -3.63
N CYS A 29 -15.59 -10.63 -2.49
CA CYS A 29 -14.21 -10.89 -2.13
C CYS A 29 -14.09 -12.28 -1.48
N ASP A 30 -12.91 -12.88 -1.60
CA ASP A 30 -12.61 -14.14 -0.91
C ASP A 30 -12.65 -13.95 0.62
N GLU A 31 -12.78 -15.05 1.35
CA GLU A 31 -12.76 -15.02 2.81
C GLU A 31 -11.43 -14.41 3.32
N GLY A 32 -11.52 -13.50 4.28
CA GLY A 32 -10.36 -12.77 4.81
C GLY A 32 -9.96 -11.53 4.02
N TRP A 33 -10.69 -11.21 2.94
CA TRP A 33 -10.50 -9.98 2.17
C TRP A 33 -11.56 -8.95 2.51
N ASP A 34 -11.14 -7.70 2.56
CA ASP A 34 -12.02 -6.56 2.79
C ASP A 34 -12.46 -5.93 1.45
N GLU A 35 -13.74 -5.68 1.27
CA GLU A 35 -14.25 -4.98 0.08
C GLU A 35 -14.26 -3.47 0.33
N HIS A 36 -13.76 -2.70 -0.64
CA HIS A 36 -13.90 -1.25 -0.67
C HIS A 36 -13.81 -0.71 -2.10
N GLY A 37 -14.76 0.12 -2.50
CA GLY A 37 -14.72 0.84 -3.78
C GLY A 37 -14.61 -0.05 -5.02
N GLY A 38 -15.15 -1.27 -4.99
CA GLY A 38 -15.06 -2.22 -6.08
C GLY A 38 -13.73 -2.95 -6.19
N LYS A 39 -12.94 -2.93 -5.14
CA LYS A 39 -11.69 -3.67 -4.99
C LYS A 39 -11.75 -4.55 -3.74
N CYS A 40 -10.98 -5.63 -3.74
CA CYS A 40 -10.76 -6.49 -2.59
C CYS A 40 -9.34 -6.29 -2.06
N TYR A 41 -9.20 -6.14 -0.77
CA TYR A 41 -7.94 -5.87 -0.07
C TYR A 41 -7.61 -6.98 0.91
N TYR A 42 -6.39 -7.47 0.87
CA TYR A 42 -5.88 -8.42 1.83
C TYR A 42 -4.69 -7.83 2.58
N PHE A 43 -4.73 -7.90 3.89
CA PHE A 43 -3.69 -7.38 4.77
C PHE A 43 -2.87 -8.55 5.33
N SER A 44 -1.70 -8.77 4.76
CA SER A 44 -0.78 -9.82 5.21
C SER A 44 0.07 -9.32 6.38
N THR A 45 0.10 -10.09 7.45
CA THR A 45 1.00 -9.88 8.59
C THR A 45 2.24 -10.78 8.55
N ASN A 46 2.50 -11.42 7.42
CA ASN A 46 3.76 -12.13 7.20
C ASN A 46 4.88 -11.14 6.97
N LYS A 47 6.00 -11.31 7.65
CA LYS A 47 7.20 -10.51 7.44
C LYS A 47 7.90 -11.01 6.18
N SER A 48 8.06 -10.12 5.20
CA SER A 48 8.70 -10.38 3.91
C SER A 48 9.27 -9.09 3.34
N SER A 49 10.21 -9.20 2.43
CA SER A 49 10.71 -8.07 1.65
C SER A 49 9.63 -7.53 0.71
N TRP A 50 9.85 -6.35 0.15
CA TRP A 50 8.95 -5.77 -0.83
C TRP A 50 8.81 -6.65 -2.08
N THR A 51 9.94 -7.17 -2.58
CA THR A 51 9.96 -8.05 -3.76
C THR A 51 9.21 -9.34 -3.52
N GLU A 52 9.46 -10.02 -2.40
CA GLU A 52 8.75 -11.24 -2.03
C GLU A 52 7.25 -10.98 -1.84
N SER A 53 6.89 -9.87 -1.19
CA SER A 53 5.50 -9.46 -1.01
C SER A 53 4.80 -9.27 -2.36
N ARG A 54 5.46 -8.59 -3.30
CA ARG A 54 4.92 -8.38 -4.64
C ARG A 54 4.74 -9.69 -5.40
N ASP A 55 5.73 -10.58 -5.35
CA ASP A 55 5.67 -11.87 -6.02
C ASP A 55 4.55 -12.75 -5.44
N GLU A 56 4.33 -12.70 -4.13
CA GLU A 56 3.20 -13.38 -3.47
C GLU A 56 1.85 -12.83 -3.95
N CYS A 57 1.69 -11.50 -4.03
CA CYS A 57 0.48 -10.89 -4.56
C CYS A 57 0.20 -11.32 -6.00
N ARG A 58 1.23 -11.29 -6.86
CA ARG A 58 1.11 -11.67 -8.27
C ARG A 58 0.76 -13.14 -8.46
N ALA A 59 1.30 -14.01 -7.64
CA ALA A 59 0.97 -15.43 -7.66
C ALA A 59 -0.52 -15.70 -7.36
N LYS A 60 -1.17 -14.79 -6.62
CA LYS A 60 -2.60 -14.84 -6.28
C LYS A 60 -3.48 -14.04 -7.26
N GLY A 61 -2.89 -13.41 -8.28
CA GLY A 61 -3.60 -12.63 -9.31
C GLY A 61 -3.93 -11.19 -8.90
N GLY A 62 -3.27 -10.68 -7.84
CA GLY A 62 -3.29 -9.29 -7.41
C GLY A 62 -1.96 -8.57 -7.65
N ASP A 63 -1.77 -7.44 -7.02
CA ASP A 63 -0.48 -6.77 -6.86
C ASP A 63 -0.49 -5.99 -5.52
N LEU A 64 0.63 -5.38 -5.14
CA LEU A 64 0.66 -4.48 -4.00
C LEU A 64 -0.25 -3.27 -4.25
N VAL A 65 -0.87 -2.78 -3.18
CA VAL A 65 -1.89 -1.74 -3.29
C VAL A 65 -1.35 -0.45 -3.89
N LYS A 66 -2.16 0.16 -4.77
CA LYS A 66 -2.05 1.53 -5.23
C LYS A 66 -3.13 2.37 -4.57
N ILE A 67 -2.78 3.53 -4.06
CA ILE A 67 -3.70 4.47 -3.44
C ILE A 67 -4.13 5.50 -4.48
N ASP A 68 -5.36 5.39 -4.98
CA ASP A 68 -5.87 6.23 -6.06
C ASP A 68 -6.57 7.52 -5.57
N ASN A 69 -7.06 7.52 -4.34
CA ASN A 69 -7.85 8.64 -3.81
C ASN A 69 -7.91 8.64 -2.27
N TRP A 70 -8.42 9.73 -1.73
CA TRP A 70 -8.57 9.92 -0.29
C TRP A 70 -9.46 8.89 0.41
N CYS A 71 -10.50 8.41 -0.24
CA CYS A 71 -11.38 7.42 0.38
C CYS A 71 -10.69 6.09 0.59
N GLU A 72 -9.86 5.70 -0.38
CA GLU A 72 -9.02 4.53 -0.27
C GLU A 72 -7.97 4.69 0.83
N GLN A 73 -7.34 5.87 0.93
CA GLN A 73 -6.42 6.20 2.01
C GLN A 73 -7.09 6.06 3.38
N ILE A 74 -8.26 6.67 3.58
CA ILE A 74 -9.01 6.59 4.83
C ILE A 74 -9.43 5.14 5.16
N PHE A 75 -9.85 4.39 4.14
CA PHE A 75 -10.18 2.97 4.31
C PHE A 75 -8.97 2.17 4.79
N LEU A 76 -7.83 2.29 4.10
CA LEU A 76 -6.59 1.60 4.48
C LEU A 76 -6.19 1.94 5.91
N ARG A 77 -6.18 3.22 6.26
CA ARG A 77 -5.94 3.72 7.60
C ARG A 77 -6.79 3.00 8.64
N THR A 78 -8.09 3.03 8.43
CA THR A 78 -9.03 2.44 9.39
C THR A 78 -8.76 0.95 9.60
N ARG A 79 -8.33 0.26 8.54
CA ARG A 79 -8.02 -1.18 8.60
C ARG A 79 -6.67 -1.46 9.25
N LEU A 80 -5.68 -0.61 9.01
CA LEU A 80 -4.34 -0.74 9.58
C LEU A 80 -4.32 -0.51 11.09
N ASN A 81 -5.05 0.48 11.58
CA ASN A 81 -5.13 0.83 13.00
C ASN A 81 -5.48 -0.35 13.92
N GLY A 82 -6.25 -1.32 13.42
CA GLY A 82 -6.57 -2.55 14.18
C GLY A 82 -5.60 -3.72 13.96
N LYS A 83 -4.58 -3.56 13.11
CA LYS A 83 -3.65 -4.64 12.70
C LYS A 83 -2.20 -4.37 13.09
N MET A 84 -1.88 -3.14 13.43
CA MET A 84 -0.56 -2.74 13.94
C MET A 84 -0.56 -2.82 15.46
N GLU A 85 0.38 -3.58 16.01
CA GLU A 85 0.58 -3.71 17.46
C GLU A 85 1.67 -2.75 17.97
N ASN A 86 2.54 -2.32 17.04
CA ASN A 86 3.63 -1.38 17.31
C ASN A 86 4.00 -0.59 16.06
N PHE A 87 4.77 0.49 16.22
CA PHE A 87 5.15 1.40 15.13
C PHE A 87 6.04 0.75 14.04
N GLU A 88 6.64 -0.40 14.29
CA GLU A 88 7.41 -1.14 13.29
C GLU A 88 6.53 -1.98 12.36
N ASP A 89 5.26 -2.14 12.68
CA ASP A 89 4.31 -2.93 11.92
C ASP A 89 3.81 -2.14 10.70
N MET A 90 4.70 -1.89 9.74
CA MET A 90 4.38 -1.17 8.51
C MET A 90 4.11 -2.11 7.35
N PHE A 91 3.26 -1.68 6.43
CA PHE A 91 2.77 -2.47 5.32
C PHE A 91 3.32 -1.99 3.98
N TRP A 92 3.98 -2.87 3.23
CA TRP A 92 4.44 -2.59 1.88
C TRP A 92 3.30 -2.21 0.96
N ILE A 93 3.50 -1.19 0.13
CA ILE A 93 2.56 -0.74 -0.91
C ILE A 93 3.24 -0.72 -2.27
N GLY A 94 2.47 -0.55 -3.33
CA GLY A 94 2.95 -0.62 -4.71
C GLY A 94 3.61 0.66 -5.22
N LEU A 95 4.35 1.38 -4.39
CA LEU A 95 5.03 2.63 -4.74
C LEU A 95 6.55 2.44 -4.67
N THR A 96 7.27 2.88 -5.71
CA THR A 96 8.73 2.73 -5.80
C THR A 96 9.35 3.81 -6.69
N ASP A 97 10.60 4.16 -6.42
CA ASP A 97 11.44 4.99 -7.28
C ASP A 97 12.70 4.26 -7.81
N ALA A 98 12.70 2.93 -7.76
CA ALA A 98 13.84 2.11 -8.20
C ALA A 98 14.28 2.33 -9.66
N VAL A 99 13.47 2.98 -10.49
CA VAL A 99 13.84 3.30 -11.89
C VAL A 99 14.64 4.60 -11.96
N GLU A 100 14.28 5.59 -11.15
CA GLU A 100 14.92 6.91 -11.10
C GLU A 100 14.68 7.51 -9.72
N GLU A 101 15.78 7.73 -9.00
CA GLU A 101 15.80 8.28 -7.65
C GLU A 101 14.94 9.55 -7.51
N GLY A 102 14.06 9.55 -6.51
CA GLY A 102 13.14 10.64 -6.24
C GLY A 102 11.93 10.71 -7.18
N ARG A 103 11.85 9.82 -8.17
CA ARG A 103 10.72 9.72 -9.08
C ARG A 103 9.81 8.57 -8.71
N TRP A 104 8.91 8.84 -7.80
CA TRP A 104 7.98 7.85 -7.26
C TRP A 104 6.89 7.45 -8.25
N LEU A 105 6.87 6.16 -8.59
CA LEU A 105 5.90 5.55 -9.51
C LEU A 105 5.16 4.40 -8.83
N TRP A 106 3.87 4.33 -9.09
CA TRP A 106 3.08 3.14 -8.79
C TRP A 106 3.45 1.99 -9.71
N LEU A 107 3.13 0.75 -9.34
CA LEU A 107 3.44 -0.44 -10.14
C LEU A 107 2.78 -0.48 -11.52
N ASP A 108 1.75 0.32 -11.75
CA ASP A 108 1.14 0.53 -13.06
C ASP A 108 1.87 1.57 -13.93
N GLY A 109 2.96 2.15 -13.42
CA GLY A 109 3.76 3.19 -14.07
C GLY A 109 3.23 4.61 -13.91
N SER A 110 2.11 4.81 -13.24
CA SER A 110 1.58 6.15 -12.98
C SER A 110 2.38 6.87 -11.89
N PRO A 111 2.58 8.20 -12.01
CA PRO A 111 3.32 8.96 -11.01
C PRO A 111 2.51 9.13 -9.72
N LEU A 112 3.23 9.26 -8.60
CA LEU A 112 2.64 9.64 -7.32
C LEU A 112 1.98 11.01 -7.44
N ASN A 113 0.72 11.09 -7.05
CA ASN A 113 0.03 12.38 -6.91
C ASN A 113 0.48 13.04 -5.60
N THR A 114 1.18 14.16 -5.70
CA THR A 114 1.69 14.88 -4.53
C THR A 114 0.60 15.38 -3.59
N SER A 115 -0.64 15.53 -4.07
CA SER A 115 -1.79 15.85 -3.21
C SER A 115 -2.29 14.67 -2.36
N LEU A 116 -1.81 13.48 -2.66
CA LEU A 116 -2.10 12.23 -1.93
C LEU A 116 -0.82 11.64 -1.30
N SER A 117 0.25 12.40 -1.24
CA SER A 117 1.49 11.96 -0.62
C SER A 117 1.57 12.45 0.83
N PHE A 118 1.69 11.51 1.74
CA PHE A 118 1.80 11.76 3.18
C PHE A 118 3.09 11.11 3.67
N TRP A 119 4.21 11.76 3.35
CA TRP A 119 5.49 11.34 3.85
C TRP A 119 5.60 11.65 5.35
N ALA A 120 6.24 10.75 6.09
CA ALA A 120 6.66 11.05 7.45
C ALA A 120 7.66 12.22 7.45
N ASP A 121 7.84 12.82 8.60
CA ASP A 121 8.84 13.89 8.77
C ASP A 121 10.21 13.40 8.30
N HIS A 122 10.82 14.20 7.43
CA HIS A 122 12.12 13.92 6.80
C HIS A 122 12.14 12.81 5.74
N GLU A 123 10.99 12.25 5.37
CA GLU A 123 10.85 11.27 4.28
C GLU A 123 10.44 11.93 2.94
N PRO A 124 10.80 11.36 1.81
CA PRO A 124 11.75 10.25 1.61
C PRO A 124 13.20 10.72 1.79
N ASP A 125 14.05 10.00 2.55
CA ASP A 125 15.42 10.40 2.87
C ASP A 125 16.51 9.60 2.13
N ASN A 126 16.13 8.53 1.43
CA ASN A 126 17.04 7.65 0.70
C ASN A 126 18.26 7.21 1.53
N TRP A 127 18.00 6.66 2.71
CA TRP A 127 19.02 6.28 3.67
C TRP A 127 19.99 5.22 3.13
N THR A 128 21.26 5.57 3.01
CA THR A 128 22.30 4.73 2.38
C THR A 128 23.27 4.08 3.38
N HIS A 129 23.09 4.28 4.69
CA HIS A 129 24.04 3.77 5.68
C HIS A 129 23.97 2.25 5.86
N GLU A 130 22.80 1.66 5.76
CA GLU A 130 22.60 0.21 5.88
C GLU A 130 22.60 -0.49 4.52
N ASN A 131 22.07 0.18 3.51
CA ASN A 131 22.09 -0.30 2.13
C ASN A 131 22.66 0.79 1.21
N PRO A 132 23.82 0.54 0.59
CA PRO A 132 24.45 1.50 -0.33
C PRO A 132 23.60 1.87 -1.55
N ASP A 133 22.66 1.00 -1.94
CA ASP A 133 21.75 1.25 -3.06
C ASP A 133 20.60 2.20 -2.69
N GLY A 134 20.46 2.52 -1.40
CA GLY A 134 19.41 3.41 -0.89
C GLY A 134 18.07 2.72 -0.61
N GLU A 135 17.03 3.53 -0.46
CA GLU A 135 15.68 3.11 -0.13
C GLU A 135 14.73 3.45 -1.28
N HIS A 136 14.16 2.41 -1.94
CA HIS A 136 13.38 2.59 -3.17
C HIS A 136 11.97 2.02 -3.12
N CYS A 137 11.51 1.59 -1.96
CA CYS A 137 10.16 1.05 -1.77
C CYS A 137 9.45 1.77 -0.63
N VAL A 138 8.14 1.73 -0.60
CA VAL A 138 7.35 2.47 0.38
C VAL A 138 6.52 1.55 1.26
N ARG A 139 6.52 1.86 2.55
CA ARG A 139 5.64 1.27 3.54
C ARG A 139 4.60 2.29 4.00
N LEU A 140 3.40 1.81 4.27
CA LEU A 140 2.33 2.55 4.91
C LEU A 140 2.23 2.10 6.36
N GLY A 141 2.29 3.03 7.28
CA GLY A 141 2.21 2.78 8.71
C GLY A 141 1.66 3.96 9.48
N GLU A 142 1.62 3.85 10.78
CA GLU A 142 1.18 4.90 11.67
C GLU A 142 2.35 5.31 12.58
N GLU A 143 2.58 6.60 12.72
CA GLU A 143 3.48 7.16 13.70
C GLU A 143 2.69 8.14 14.57
N GLU A 144 2.46 7.82 15.84
CA GLU A 144 1.81 8.66 16.85
C GLU A 144 0.49 9.35 16.39
N GLY A 145 -0.36 8.63 15.65
CA GLY A 145 -1.69 9.13 15.23
C GLY A 145 -1.70 9.91 13.92
N GLU A 146 -0.56 10.04 13.26
CA GLU A 146 -0.46 10.52 11.88
C GLU A 146 -0.18 9.36 10.91
N GLU A 147 -0.44 9.56 9.64
CA GLU A 147 -0.27 8.51 8.62
C GLU A 147 0.76 8.89 7.59
N PRO A 148 2.04 8.65 7.88
CA PRO A 148 3.05 8.88 6.91
C PRO A 148 3.17 7.70 5.93
N LEU A 149 3.46 8.02 4.67
CA LEU A 149 4.15 7.11 3.79
C LEU A 149 5.64 7.20 4.15
N LYS A 150 6.26 6.06 4.50
CA LYS A 150 7.70 6.01 4.77
C LYS A 150 8.43 5.29 3.65
N THR A 151 9.59 5.81 3.26
CA THR A 151 10.52 5.10 2.40
C THR A 151 11.08 3.88 3.14
N CYS A 152 11.41 2.85 2.40
CA CYS A 152 11.99 1.63 2.93
C CYS A 152 13.31 1.30 2.23
N LEU A 153 14.12 0.46 2.87
CA LEU A 153 15.31 -0.10 2.26
C LEU A 153 14.93 -0.94 1.04
N THR A 154 15.58 -0.70 -0.09
CA THR A 154 15.58 -1.67 -1.19
C THR A 154 16.30 -2.90 -0.72
N ASP A 155 15.57 -3.96 -0.63
CA ASP A 155 16.14 -5.22 -0.24
C ASP A 155 17.00 -5.83 -1.35
N GLY A 156 18.23 -5.38 -1.42
CA GLY A 156 19.28 -6.09 -2.13
C GLY A 156 19.85 -7.25 -1.30
N SER A 157 19.37 -7.46 -0.08
CA SER A 157 19.87 -8.47 0.82
C SER A 157 18.78 -9.24 1.52
N THR A 158 18.08 -10.10 0.79
CA THR A 158 17.68 -11.35 1.39
C THR A 158 18.92 -12.23 1.58
N LYS A 159 19.81 -11.78 2.41
CA LYS A 159 20.81 -12.67 3.00
C LYS A 159 20.38 -12.88 4.43
N HIS A 160 19.79 -14.04 4.61
CA HIS A 160 19.44 -14.76 5.84
C HIS A 160 20.01 -14.26 7.12
#